data_85520d4f4b30995c98ff52ff2b188572
#
_entry.id   85520d4f4b30995c98ff52ff2b188572
#
_cell.length_a   1.000
_cell.length_b   1.000
_cell.length_c   1.000
_cell.angle_alpha   90.00
_cell.angle_beta   90.00
_cell.angle_gamma   90.00
#
_symmetry.space_group_name_H-M   'P 1'
#
loop_
_entity.id
_entity.type
_entity.pdbx_description
1 polymer ?
#
loop_
_entity_poly.entity_id
_entity_poly.type
_entity_poly.pdbx_seq_one_letter_code
_entity_poly.pdbx_strand_id
1 'polypeptide(L)'
;MKELKGPKKVAQVLKNIPFDLALSSDTKRASDTCEIIMKENINHNQLQHLTSKFFREQFYGYFEGMDSDMAWRMIAGPVGLRNLQDLLDNYSIDEIKDLMKKSDPYHDAENAQEYWARLEQGLNLIRQLDGYENILLVTHGFTIRSLVAKYGNGKFDIKTGPRNSSITMMELTDSDTKITSYNQLTL
;
A
#
# COMPACT_ATOMS: atom_id res chain seq x y z
N MET A 1 3.07 31.24 3.66
CA MET A 1 2.51 30.27 2.70
C MET A 1 1.83 29.16 3.52
N LYS A 2 0.56 28.82 3.22
CA LYS A 2 -0.08 27.63 3.86
C LYS A 2 0.68 26.39 3.39
N GLU A 3 1.19 25.61 4.33
CA GLU A 3 1.83 24.34 4.04
C GLU A 3 0.84 23.40 3.29
N LEU A 4 1.24 22.88 2.14
CA LEU A 4 0.39 21.99 1.35
C LEU A 4 0.20 20.69 2.14
N LYS A 5 -1.05 20.26 2.33
CA LYS A 5 -1.36 18.96 2.95
C LYS A 5 -0.84 17.82 2.07
N GLY A 6 -0.51 16.69 2.66
CA GLY A 6 0.15 15.53 2.05
C GLY A 6 -0.20 15.23 0.57
N PRO A 7 -1.48 15.00 0.20
CA PRO A 7 -1.84 14.68 -1.20
C PRO A 7 -1.47 15.78 -2.21
N LYS A 8 -1.61 17.06 -1.85
CA LYS A 8 -1.21 18.17 -2.73
C LYS A 8 0.30 18.29 -2.88
N LYS A 9 1.07 17.93 -1.85
CA LYS A 9 2.53 17.94 -1.92
C LYS A 9 3.03 16.88 -2.88
N VAL A 10 2.55 15.63 -2.76
CA VAL A 10 2.93 14.55 -3.68
C VAL A 10 2.45 14.81 -5.11
N ALA A 11 1.27 15.44 -5.29
CA ALA A 11 0.80 15.84 -6.61
C ALA A 11 1.79 16.78 -7.33
N GLN A 12 2.41 17.74 -6.59
CA GLN A 12 3.43 18.63 -7.16
C GLN A 12 4.72 17.89 -7.53
N VAL A 13 5.10 16.86 -6.78
CA VAL A 13 6.26 16.02 -7.11
C VAL A 13 6.00 15.20 -8.37
N LEU A 14 4.79 14.66 -8.52
CA LEU A 14 4.41 13.74 -9.61
C LEU A 14 3.87 14.46 -10.86
N LYS A 15 3.71 15.78 -10.85
CA LYS A 15 3.00 16.52 -11.90
C LYS A 15 3.55 16.35 -13.30
N ASN A 16 4.86 16.18 -13.45
CA ASN A 16 5.55 16.08 -14.73
C ASN A 16 5.80 14.63 -15.18
N ILE A 17 5.39 13.63 -14.41
CA ILE A 17 5.45 12.23 -14.82
C ILE A 17 4.27 11.96 -15.75
N PRO A 18 4.51 11.56 -17.01
CA PRO A 18 3.42 11.31 -17.94
C PRO A 18 2.75 9.96 -17.61
N PHE A 19 1.83 9.96 -16.64
CA PHE A 19 1.05 8.76 -16.34
C PHE A 19 0.09 8.45 -17.50
N ASP A 20 -0.05 7.16 -17.80
CA ASP A 20 -0.96 6.63 -18.82
C ASP A 20 -2.29 6.18 -18.21
N LEU A 21 -2.25 5.75 -16.95
CA LEU A 21 -3.41 5.28 -16.20
C LEU A 21 -3.24 5.61 -14.72
N ALA A 22 -4.34 5.92 -14.06
CA ALA A 22 -4.43 6.03 -12.60
C ALA A 22 -5.30 4.91 -12.04
N LEU A 23 -4.77 4.19 -11.08
CA LEU A 23 -5.45 3.16 -10.31
C LEU A 23 -5.51 3.57 -8.84
N SER A 24 -6.57 3.23 -8.15
CA SER A 24 -6.58 3.34 -6.70
C SER A 24 -7.35 2.19 -6.05
N SER A 25 -7.08 1.99 -4.75
CA SER A 25 -8.05 1.31 -3.91
C SER A 25 -9.41 2.02 -4.03
N ASP A 26 -10.50 1.28 -3.96
CA ASP A 26 -11.88 1.81 -4.02
C ASP A 26 -12.31 2.49 -2.71
N THR A 27 -11.43 2.58 -1.71
CA THR A 27 -11.71 3.36 -0.49
C THR A 27 -11.68 4.85 -0.80
N LYS A 28 -12.60 5.61 -0.18
CA LYS A 28 -12.73 7.05 -0.42
C LYS A 28 -11.41 7.81 -0.26
N ARG A 29 -10.64 7.53 0.79
CA ARG A 29 -9.36 8.21 1.05
C ARG A 29 -8.31 8.00 -0.06
N ALA A 30 -8.27 6.79 -0.65
CA ALA A 30 -7.34 6.48 -1.74
C ALA A 30 -7.80 7.12 -3.05
N SER A 31 -9.09 7.01 -3.37
CA SER A 31 -9.69 7.63 -4.55
C SER A 31 -9.55 9.16 -4.53
N ASP A 32 -9.90 9.82 -3.43
CA ASP A 32 -9.75 11.29 -3.28
C ASP A 32 -8.26 11.71 -3.45
N THR A 33 -7.31 10.93 -2.93
CA THR A 33 -5.88 11.19 -3.11
C THR A 33 -5.46 11.05 -4.57
N CYS A 34 -5.92 9.99 -5.24
CA CYS A 34 -5.66 9.74 -6.66
C CYS A 34 -6.17 10.91 -7.51
N GLU A 35 -7.40 11.35 -7.30
CA GLU A 35 -7.98 12.48 -8.01
C GLU A 35 -7.20 13.79 -7.82
N ILE A 36 -6.69 14.06 -6.60
CA ILE A 36 -5.86 15.24 -6.35
C ILE A 36 -4.56 15.18 -7.15
N ILE A 37 -3.92 14.01 -7.24
CA ILE A 37 -2.70 13.83 -8.03
C ILE A 37 -2.99 13.97 -9.51
N MET A 38 -4.05 13.35 -10.02
CA MET A 38 -4.45 13.42 -11.42
C MET A 38 -4.72 14.86 -11.88
N LYS A 39 -5.41 15.66 -11.08
CA LYS A 39 -5.74 17.07 -11.41
C LYS A 39 -4.52 17.96 -11.66
N GLU A 40 -3.39 17.64 -11.01
CA GLU A 40 -2.14 18.40 -11.16
C GLU A 40 -1.20 17.78 -12.21
N ASN A 41 -1.53 16.61 -12.75
CA ASN A 41 -0.67 15.86 -13.66
C ASN A 41 -0.67 16.46 -15.07
N ILE A 42 0.45 16.38 -15.76
CA ILE A 42 0.63 16.86 -17.14
C ILE A 42 -0.37 16.21 -18.12
N ASN A 43 -0.75 14.96 -17.88
CA ASN A 43 -1.69 14.20 -18.71
C ASN A 43 -3.15 14.26 -18.18
N HIS A 44 -3.48 15.17 -17.27
CA HIS A 44 -4.76 15.21 -16.54
C HIS A 44 -6.00 15.08 -17.43
N ASN A 45 -5.98 15.60 -18.67
CA ASN A 45 -7.12 15.56 -19.60
C ASN A 45 -7.35 14.17 -20.23
N GLN A 46 -6.36 13.29 -20.21
CA GLN A 46 -6.40 11.97 -20.88
C GLN A 46 -6.36 10.83 -19.87
N LEU A 47 -5.98 11.14 -18.62
CA LEU A 47 -5.74 10.14 -17.59
C LEU A 47 -7.06 9.56 -17.08
N GLN A 48 -7.28 8.28 -17.29
CA GLN A 48 -8.41 7.54 -16.74
C GLN A 48 -8.13 7.15 -15.29
N HIS A 49 -9.17 7.15 -14.45
CA HIS A 49 -9.12 6.67 -13.08
C HIS A 49 -9.96 5.40 -12.95
N LEU A 50 -9.32 4.30 -12.59
CA LEU A 50 -9.97 3.05 -12.25
C LEU A 50 -9.78 2.74 -10.76
N THR A 51 -10.82 2.22 -10.13
CA THR A 51 -10.76 1.79 -8.73
C THR A 51 -10.87 0.29 -8.62
N SER A 52 -10.19 -0.32 -7.65
CA SER A 52 -10.28 -1.76 -7.44
C SER A 52 -10.15 -2.14 -5.97
N LYS A 53 -11.01 -3.05 -5.53
CA LYS A 53 -10.97 -3.66 -4.20
C LYS A 53 -9.68 -4.47 -3.97
N PHE A 54 -9.01 -4.91 -5.04
CA PHE A 54 -7.77 -5.67 -4.93
C PHE A 54 -6.64 -4.88 -4.28
N PHE A 55 -6.68 -3.54 -4.37
CA PHE A 55 -5.67 -2.65 -3.78
C PHE A 55 -6.07 -2.05 -2.43
N ARG A 56 -7.11 -2.58 -1.78
CA ARG A 56 -7.45 -2.21 -0.40
C ARG A 56 -6.32 -2.56 0.56
N GLU A 57 -6.33 -1.90 1.72
CA GLU A 57 -5.51 -2.31 2.86
C GLU A 57 -5.84 -3.75 3.27
N GLN A 58 -4.93 -4.40 3.97
CA GLN A 58 -5.27 -5.65 4.65
C GLN A 58 -6.59 -5.47 5.42
N PHE A 59 -7.49 -6.42 5.34
CA PHE A 59 -8.67 -6.41 6.18
C PHE A 59 -8.29 -6.87 7.59
N TYR A 60 -8.52 -5.99 8.55
CA TYR A 60 -8.11 -6.19 9.93
C TYR A 60 -9.18 -6.91 10.79
N GLY A 61 -10.32 -7.31 10.22
CA GLY A 61 -11.38 -8.02 10.91
C GLY A 61 -11.89 -7.26 12.13
N TYR A 62 -11.90 -7.90 13.30
CA TYR A 62 -12.31 -7.30 14.56
C TYR A 62 -11.58 -5.99 14.90
N PHE A 63 -10.37 -5.80 14.42
CA PHE A 63 -9.54 -4.63 14.72
C PHE A 63 -9.83 -3.42 13.81
N GLU A 64 -10.74 -3.54 12.83
CA GLU A 64 -11.11 -2.42 11.97
C GLU A 64 -11.68 -1.24 12.77
N GLY A 65 -11.12 -0.04 12.55
CA GLY A 65 -11.54 1.18 13.24
C GLY A 65 -11.12 1.30 14.69
N MET A 66 -10.44 0.29 15.24
CA MET A 66 -9.86 0.37 16.57
C MET A 66 -8.67 1.33 16.62
N ASP A 67 -8.38 1.88 17.80
CA ASP A 67 -7.13 2.58 18.02
C ASP A 67 -5.93 1.68 17.66
N SER A 68 -5.01 2.21 16.87
CA SER A 68 -3.91 1.43 16.29
C SER A 68 -3.01 0.79 17.36
N ASP A 69 -2.69 1.55 18.41
CA ASP A 69 -1.81 1.04 19.47
C ASP A 69 -2.50 -0.06 20.27
N MET A 70 -3.81 0.08 20.49
CA MET A 70 -4.62 -0.92 21.17
C MET A 70 -4.73 -2.21 20.33
N ALA A 71 -5.01 -2.08 19.03
CA ALA A 71 -5.09 -3.22 18.11
C ALA A 71 -3.77 -4.01 18.10
N TRP A 72 -2.63 -3.32 17.92
CA TRP A 72 -1.33 -3.99 17.90
C TRP A 72 -0.95 -4.63 19.24
N ARG A 73 -1.36 -4.05 20.37
CA ARG A 73 -1.18 -4.69 21.68
C ARG A 73 -1.97 -5.99 21.81
N MET A 74 -3.19 -6.02 21.29
CA MET A 74 -4.03 -7.23 21.32
C MET A 74 -3.45 -8.34 20.41
N ILE A 75 -2.87 -7.98 19.27
CA ILE A 75 -2.25 -8.92 18.34
C ILE A 75 -0.90 -9.43 18.88
N ALA A 76 -0.10 -8.55 19.47
CA ALA A 76 1.24 -8.87 20.00
C ALA A 76 1.19 -9.60 21.35
N GLY A 77 0.21 -9.31 22.20
CA GLY A 77 0.09 -9.86 23.56
C GLY A 77 0.12 -11.37 23.64
N PRO A 78 -0.64 -12.12 22.82
CA PRO A 78 -0.63 -13.59 22.82
C PRO A 78 0.74 -14.24 22.54
N VAL A 79 1.66 -13.52 21.90
CA VAL A 79 3.04 -13.97 21.64
C VAL A 79 4.07 -13.32 22.56
N GLY A 80 3.64 -12.65 23.64
CA GLY A 80 4.51 -12.04 24.64
C GLY A 80 5.16 -10.72 24.20
N LEU A 81 4.64 -10.08 23.16
CA LEU A 81 5.12 -8.79 22.62
C LEU A 81 4.13 -7.67 22.93
N ARG A 82 4.48 -6.40 22.65
CA ARG A 82 3.73 -5.25 23.13
C ARG A 82 3.11 -4.36 22.05
N ASN A 83 3.69 -4.36 20.85
CA ASN A 83 3.34 -3.41 19.80
C ASN A 83 3.78 -3.91 18.41
N LEU A 84 3.45 -3.13 17.37
CA LEU A 84 3.84 -3.45 15.99
C LEU A 84 5.36 -3.51 15.81
N GLN A 85 6.13 -2.63 16.47
CA GLN A 85 7.59 -2.63 16.32
C GLN A 85 8.20 -3.93 16.86
N ASP A 86 7.76 -4.38 18.04
CA ASP A 86 8.19 -5.65 18.61
C ASP A 86 7.85 -6.82 17.65
N LEU A 87 6.67 -6.78 17.00
CA LEU A 87 6.28 -7.78 15.99
C LEU A 87 7.22 -7.74 14.77
N LEU A 88 7.48 -6.54 14.21
CA LEU A 88 8.37 -6.35 13.06
C LEU A 88 9.83 -6.74 13.34
N ASP A 89 10.24 -6.75 14.61
CA ASP A 89 11.57 -7.18 15.03
C ASP A 89 11.70 -8.69 15.12
N ASN A 90 10.61 -9.42 15.30
CA ASN A 90 10.58 -10.85 15.56
C ASN A 90 9.91 -11.71 14.49
N TYR A 91 9.07 -11.11 13.65
CA TYR A 91 8.25 -11.80 12.66
C TYR A 91 8.32 -11.12 11.29
N SER A 92 8.17 -11.89 10.24
CA SER A 92 7.94 -11.38 8.88
C SER A 92 6.57 -10.71 8.77
N ILE A 93 6.39 -9.87 7.74
CA ILE A 93 5.10 -9.23 7.45
C ILE A 93 3.97 -10.25 7.26
N ASP A 94 4.27 -11.41 6.69
CA ASP A 94 3.27 -12.45 6.45
C ASP A 94 2.90 -13.18 7.74
N GLU A 95 3.88 -13.50 8.59
CA GLU A 95 3.60 -14.04 9.92
C GLU A 95 2.78 -13.07 10.78
N ILE A 96 3.00 -11.74 10.64
CA ILE A 96 2.19 -10.73 11.34
C ILE A 96 0.74 -10.76 10.86
N LYS A 97 0.47 -10.97 9.55
CA LYS A 97 -0.89 -11.15 9.03
C LYS A 97 -1.56 -12.40 9.62
N ASP A 98 -0.81 -13.50 9.71
CA ASP A 98 -1.32 -14.74 10.29
C ASP A 98 -1.62 -14.60 11.79
N LEU A 99 -0.75 -13.90 12.53
CA LEU A 99 -0.97 -13.56 13.94
C LEU A 99 -2.20 -12.67 14.12
N MET A 100 -2.43 -11.72 13.22
CA MET A 100 -3.61 -10.86 13.25
C MET A 100 -4.89 -11.69 13.11
N LYS A 101 -4.98 -12.54 12.09
CA LYS A 101 -6.13 -13.45 11.93
C LYS A 101 -6.33 -14.36 13.14
N LYS A 102 -5.24 -14.91 13.67
CA LYS A 102 -5.29 -15.77 14.87
C LYS A 102 -5.78 -15.04 16.11
N SER A 103 -5.45 -13.76 16.25
CA SER A 103 -5.85 -12.92 17.39
C SER A 103 -7.25 -12.32 17.23
N ASP A 104 -7.81 -12.34 16.03
CA ASP A 104 -9.18 -11.91 15.76
C ASP A 104 -10.17 -12.95 16.32
N PRO A 105 -11.04 -12.58 17.28
CA PRO A 105 -12.00 -13.52 17.88
C PRO A 105 -12.96 -14.17 16.88
N TYR A 106 -13.20 -13.50 15.73
CA TYR A 106 -14.09 -13.97 14.68
C TYR A 106 -13.35 -14.61 13.51
N HIS A 107 -12.01 -14.51 13.49
CA HIS A 107 -11.15 -14.97 12.39
C HIS A 107 -11.51 -14.36 11.02
N ASP A 108 -12.05 -13.13 11.01
CA ASP A 108 -12.44 -12.41 9.81
C ASP A 108 -11.25 -11.66 9.16
N ALA A 109 -10.21 -11.30 9.93
CA ALA A 109 -9.02 -10.66 9.41
C ALA A 109 -8.35 -11.50 8.31
N GLU A 110 -7.80 -10.85 7.28
CA GLU A 110 -7.03 -11.55 6.25
C GLU A 110 -5.72 -12.11 6.84
N ASN A 111 -5.46 -13.40 6.63
CA ASN A 111 -4.12 -13.98 6.78
C ASN A 111 -3.23 -13.67 5.55
N ALA A 112 -1.98 -14.12 5.58
CA ALA A 112 -1.04 -13.90 4.48
C ALA A 112 -1.54 -14.49 3.15
N GLN A 113 -2.06 -15.71 3.17
CA GLN A 113 -2.56 -16.40 1.97
C GLN A 113 -3.75 -15.65 1.34
N GLU A 114 -4.74 -15.28 2.12
CA GLU A 114 -5.94 -14.57 1.66
C GLU A 114 -5.58 -13.17 1.12
N TYR A 115 -4.73 -12.45 1.86
CA TYR A 115 -4.24 -11.14 1.46
C TYR A 115 -3.52 -11.21 0.10
N TRP A 116 -2.55 -12.13 -0.05
CA TRP A 116 -1.80 -12.26 -1.30
C TRP A 116 -2.67 -12.78 -2.45
N ALA A 117 -3.61 -13.70 -2.19
CA ALA A 117 -4.55 -14.17 -3.20
C ALA A 117 -5.38 -13.02 -3.80
N ARG A 118 -5.76 -12.03 -2.98
CA ARG A 118 -6.46 -10.81 -3.42
C ARG A 118 -5.51 -9.84 -4.15
N LEU A 119 -4.37 -9.51 -3.56
CA LEU A 119 -3.46 -8.50 -4.10
C LEU A 119 -2.84 -8.95 -5.43
N GLU A 120 -2.47 -10.22 -5.56
CA GLU A 120 -1.93 -10.78 -6.82
C GLU A 120 -2.94 -10.73 -7.97
N GLN A 121 -4.25 -10.84 -7.69
CA GLN A 121 -5.25 -10.60 -8.73
C GLN A 121 -5.16 -9.15 -9.25
N GLY A 122 -4.95 -8.17 -8.36
CA GLY A 122 -4.75 -6.78 -8.75
C GLY A 122 -3.48 -6.58 -9.58
N LEU A 123 -2.36 -7.18 -9.17
CA LEU A 123 -1.10 -7.11 -9.93
C LEU A 123 -1.23 -7.79 -11.29
N ASN A 124 -1.93 -8.93 -11.37
CA ASN A 124 -2.18 -9.60 -12.64
C ASN A 124 -3.07 -8.79 -13.58
N LEU A 125 -4.05 -8.05 -13.04
CA LEU A 125 -4.82 -7.11 -13.87
C LEU A 125 -3.92 -6.03 -14.48
N ILE A 126 -2.97 -5.48 -13.71
CA ILE A 126 -2.02 -4.49 -14.23
C ILE A 126 -1.14 -5.12 -15.32
N ARG A 127 -0.63 -6.35 -15.14
CA ARG A 127 0.18 -7.05 -16.15
C ARG A 127 -0.55 -7.28 -17.47
N GLN A 128 -1.88 -7.40 -17.43
CA GLN A 128 -2.72 -7.61 -18.62
C GLN A 128 -3.09 -6.32 -19.34
N LEU A 129 -2.68 -5.15 -18.83
CA LEU A 129 -2.95 -3.86 -19.45
C LEU A 129 -1.91 -3.58 -20.54
N ASP A 130 -2.30 -3.74 -21.80
CA ASP A 130 -1.45 -3.42 -22.93
C ASP A 130 -1.40 -1.92 -23.21
N GLY A 131 -0.21 -1.40 -23.55
CA GLY A 131 -0.01 -0.01 -23.95
C GLY A 131 0.07 0.99 -22.79
N TYR A 132 0.18 0.54 -21.54
CA TYR A 132 0.41 1.39 -20.38
C TYR A 132 1.84 1.15 -19.83
N GLU A 133 2.64 2.21 -19.74
CA GLU A 133 4.02 2.14 -19.24
C GLU A 133 4.13 2.76 -17.83
N ASN A 134 3.46 3.89 -17.61
CA ASN A 134 3.52 4.65 -16.37
C ASN A 134 2.17 4.65 -15.66
N ILE A 135 1.99 3.81 -14.68
CA ILE A 135 0.74 3.66 -13.95
C ILE A 135 0.89 4.28 -12.56
N LEU A 136 0.01 5.23 -12.23
CA LEU A 136 -0.16 5.71 -10.86
C LEU A 136 -1.03 4.72 -10.09
N LEU A 137 -0.51 4.14 -9.00
CA LEU A 137 -1.29 3.32 -8.07
C LEU A 137 -1.35 3.98 -6.69
N VAL A 138 -2.56 4.33 -6.24
CA VAL A 138 -2.80 4.86 -4.88
C VAL A 138 -3.41 3.77 -4.01
N THR A 139 -2.65 3.34 -3.00
CA THR A 139 -3.02 2.28 -2.07
C THR A 139 -2.69 2.67 -0.62
N HIS A 140 -2.47 1.72 0.27
CA HIS A 140 -2.38 1.91 1.70
C HIS A 140 -1.02 1.55 2.28
N GLY A 141 -0.77 2.00 3.50
CA GLY A 141 0.55 1.90 4.12
C GLY A 141 1.03 0.47 4.35
N PHE A 142 0.18 -0.40 4.89
CA PHE A 142 0.59 -1.79 5.14
C PHE A 142 0.68 -2.60 3.85
N THR A 143 -0.15 -2.25 2.84
CA THR A 143 -0.05 -2.82 1.48
C THR A 143 1.28 -2.48 0.82
N ILE A 144 1.71 -1.21 0.87
CA ILE A 144 3.03 -0.79 0.36
C ILE A 144 4.15 -1.53 1.11
N ARG A 145 4.08 -1.57 2.45
CA ARG A 145 5.05 -2.30 3.27
C ARG A 145 5.15 -3.78 2.88
N SER A 146 4.02 -4.43 2.63
CA SER A 146 3.96 -5.84 2.20
C SER A 146 4.61 -6.05 0.84
N LEU A 147 4.33 -5.18 -0.14
CA LEU A 147 4.96 -5.21 -1.47
C LEU A 147 6.47 -5.05 -1.36
N VAL A 148 6.94 -4.11 -0.52
CA VAL A 148 8.37 -3.87 -0.31
C VAL A 148 9.03 -5.04 0.40
N ALA A 149 8.38 -5.67 1.37
CA ALA A 149 8.88 -6.87 2.04
C ALA A 149 9.08 -8.03 1.05
N LYS A 150 8.10 -8.24 0.15
CA LYS A 150 8.13 -9.35 -0.81
C LYS A 150 9.06 -9.10 -2.00
N TYR A 151 9.02 -7.89 -2.58
CA TYR A 151 9.67 -7.59 -3.86
C TYR A 151 10.87 -6.64 -3.76
N GLY A 152 11.21 -6.21 -2.55
CA GLY A 152 12.33 -5.29 -2.30
C GLY A 152 13.69 -5.99 -2.13
N ASN A 153 13.73 -7.33 -2.13
CA ASN A 153 14.94 -8.14 -1.97
C ASN A 153 15.79 -7.75 -0.75
N GLY A 154 15.15 -7.38 0.36
CA GLY A 154 15.80 -6.97 1.61
C GLY A 154 16.56 -5.64 1.55
N LYS A 155 16.42 -4.86 0.47
CA LYS A 155 17.16 -3.60 0.27
C LYS A 155 16.61 -2.42 1.06
N PHE A 156 15.38 -2.52 1.56
CA PHE A 156 14.68 -1.40 2.18
C PHE A 156 14.32 -1.70 3.63
N ASP A 157 14.41 -0.69 4.49
CA ASP A 157 13.94 -0.80 5.87
C ASP A 157 12.40 -0.76 5.91
N ILE A 158 11.80 -1.95 6.07
CA ILE A 158 10.36 -2.10 6.21
C ILE A 158 9.86 -1.89 7.64
N LYS A 159 10.75 -1.81 8.63
CA LYS A 159 10.38 -1.53 10.03
C LYS A 159 9.86 -0.11 10.16
N THR A 160 10.45 0.83 9.41
CA THR A 160 9.87 2.16 9.21
C THR A 160 8.76 2.08 8.17
N GLY A 161 7.52 2.36 8.58
CA GLY A 161 6.37 2.39 7.67
C GLY A 161 6.47 3.51 6.63
N PRO A 162 5.81 3.37 5.49
CA PRO A 162 5.78 4.45 4.51
C PRO A 162 5.07 5.67 5.08
N ARG A 163 5.66 6.84 4.87
CA ARG A 163 5.03 8.12 5.26
C ARG A 163 3.80 8.38 4.40
N ASN A 164 2.82 9.07 4.97
CA ASN A 164 1.66 9.50 4.19
C ASN A 164 2.10 10.31 2.98
N SER A 165 1.56 9.97 1.81
CA SER A 165 1.90 10.61 0.53
C SER A 165 3.37 10.45 0.13
N SER A 166 4.04 9.40 0.59
CA SER A 166 5.34 9.00 0.05
C SER A 166 5.17 8.19 -1.24
N ILE A 167 6.24 8.16 -2.01
CA ILE A 167 6.32 7.49 -3.31
C ILE A 167 7.15 6.22 -3.13
N THR A 168 6.63 5.13 -3.67
CA THR A 168 7.34 3.85 -3.82
C THR A 168 7.28 3.48 -5.29
N MET A 169 8.40 3.16 -5.90
CA MET A 169 8.46 2.80 -7.32
C MET A 169 8.59 1.29 -7.45
N MET A 170 7.81 0.73 -8.35
CA MET A 170 7.76 -0.69 -8.64
C MET A 170 7.84 -0.91 -10.16
N GLU A 171 8.73 -1.76 -10.59
CA GLU A 171 8.76 -2.32 -11.94
C GLU A 171 7.94 -3.61 -11.93
N LEU A 172 6.99 -3.71 -12.83
CA LEU A 172 6.09 -4.84 -12.98
C LEU A 172 6.10 -5.32 -14.42
N THR A 173 6.57 -6.53 -14.64
CA THR A 173 6.59 -7.19 -15.94
C THR A 173 5.78 -8.49 -15.88
N ASP A 174 5.62 -9.18 -17.00
CA ASP A 174 4.93 -10.48 -17.06
C ASP A 174 5.56 -11.53 -16.12
N SER A 175 6.87 -11.50 -15.97
CA SER A 175 7.64 -12.50 -15.24
C SER A 175 8.27 -12.01 -13.95
N ASP A 176 8.34 -10.70 -13.71
CA ASP A 176 9.06 -10.14 -12.58
C ASP A 176 8.32 -8.97 -11.92
N THR A 177 8.53 -8.82 -10.64
CA THR A 177 8.08 -7.68 -9.84
C THR A 177 9.21 -7.24 -8.95
N LYS A 178 9.57 -5.95 -9.01
CA LYS A 178 10.70 -5.42 -8.28
C LYS A 178 10.41 -4.02 -7.73
N ILE A 179 10.72 -3.80 -6.46
CA ILE A 179 10.73 -2.46 -5.87
C ILE A 179 12.09 -1.80 -6.15
N THR A 180 12.05 -0.63 -6.77
CA THR A 180 13.25 0.15 -7.13
C THR A 180 13.50 1.32 -6.20
N SER A 181 12.45 1.88 -5.57
CA SER A 181 12.59 2.87 -4.49
C SER A 181 11.46 2.73 -3.48
N TYR A 182 11.69 3.19 -2.24
CA TYR A 182 10.73 3.11 -1.15
C TYR A 182 10.70 4.40 -0.33
N ASN A 183 9.48 4.82 0.03
CA ASN A 183 9.20 5.88 1.01
C ASN A 183 9.84 7.24 0.69
N GLN A 184 9.90 7.61 -0.61
CA GLN A 184 10.46 8.88 -1.08
C GLN A 184 9.42 10.02 -0.96
N LEU A 185 9.87 11.22 -0.62
CA LEU A 185 9.04 12.45 -0.65
C LEU A 185 9.34 13.34 -1.87
N THR A 186 10.40 13.03 -2.59
CA THR A 186 10.85 13.65 -3.84
C THR A 186 11.33 12.55 -4.80
N LEU A 187 11.40 12.86 -6.06
CA LEU A 187 11.97 12.00 -7.11
C LEU A 187 13.34 12.49 -7.48
#